data_3f4986f4d888607ca2b3329bc663f1ca
#
_entry.id   3f4986f4d888607ca2b3329bc663f1ca
#
_cell.length_a   1.000
_cell.length_b   1.000
_cell.length_c   1.000
_cell.angle_alpha   90.00
_cell.angle_beta   90.00
_cell.angle_gamma   90.00
#
_symmetry.space_group_name_H-M   'P 1'
#
loop_
_entity.id
_entity.type
_entity.pdbx_description
1 polymer ?
#
loop_
_entity_poly.entity_id
_entity_poly.type
_entity_poly.pdbx_seq_one_letter_code
_entity_poly.pdbx_strand_id
1 'polypeptide(L)'
;MDVHTALPEMQALAARIWSPESRHHPGQLSWSVFYAEDLAPGPVELARVAGEVVGWTWAKSEGWLEICVDPAHPAVASHLIGELVARAPEAGLTTMVLETEEHLLGPLRAAGFVAGDQPWFTHHTLALDDLMPVPGIEGYTFRHVRPDEADARAACHRDAWSDVGPSRVTATAYDALMRAPYYRHDLDWVAVDGDGRMVASVCLWLDPANGVALVEPVGCAPDHRGRGLAGAVSLAALHAARAIGATTGLVCPRGDADYPTPARVYRAIGFTPGPRTLTLSRPS
;
A
#
# COMPACT_ATOMS: atom_id res chain seq x y z
N MET A 1 20.86 7.12 0.49
CA MET A 1 20.84 7.08 -1.00
C MET A 1 19.50 7.54 -1.52
N ASP A 2 19.38 7.80 -2.83
CA ASP A 2 18.10 8.11 -3.48
C ASP A 2 17.15 6.91 -3.46
N VAL A 3 15.83 7.16 -3.30
CA VAL A 3 14.83 6.09 -3.13
C VAL A 3 14.66 5.23 -4.39
N HIS A 4 14.76 5.82 -5.59
CA HIS A 4 14.65 5.03 -6.83
C HIS A 4 15.83 4.05 -6.97
N THR A 5 17.01 4.45 -6.53
CA THR A 5 18.20 3.58 -6.50
C THR A 5 18.06 2.48 -5.43
N ALA A 6 17.48 2.80 -4.28
CA ALA A 6 17.33 1.86 -3.17
C ALA A 6 16.13 0.88 -3.35
N LEU A 7 15.12 1.27 -4.13
CA LEU A 7 13.84 0.57 -4.24
C LEU A 7 13.96 -0.94 -4.50
N PRO A 8 14.80 -1.43 -5.42
CA PRO A 8 14.92 -2.87 -5.65
C PRO A 8 15.36 -3.65 -4.40
N GLU A 9 16.28 -3.10 -3.61
CA GLU A 9 16.76 -3.75 -2.38
C GLU A 9 15.76 -3.64 -1.23
N MET A 10 15.04 -2.52 -1.14
CA MET A 10 13.93 -2.36 -0.19
C MET A 10 12.83 -3.39 -0.47
N GLN A 11 12.47 -3.57 -1.74
CA GLN A 11 11.47 -4.54 -2.18
C GLN A 11 11.92 -5.98 -1.96
N ALA A 12 13.19 -6.28 -2.24
CA ALA A 12 13.75 -7.62 -2.02
C ALA A 12 13.69 -8.01 -0.54
N LEU A 13 14.03 -7.08 0.38
CA LEU A 13 13.87 -7.32 1.81
C LEU A 13 12.40 -7.53 2.18
N ALA A 14 11.51 -6.63 1.75
CA ALA A 14 10.07 -6.71 2.06
C ALA A 14 9.47 -8.06 1.60
N ALA A 15 9.82 -8.52 0.38
CA ALA A 15 9.37 -9.81 -0.13
C ALA A 15 9.95 -11.00 0.68
N ARG A 16 11.24 -10.93 1.04
CA ARG A 16 11.91 -12.02 1.78
C ARG A 16 11.34 -12.25 3.17
N ILE A 17 11.00 -11.17 3.89
CA ILE A 17 10.48 -11.26 5.25
C ILE A 17 8.96 -11.18 5.35
N TRP A 18 8.29 -11.15 4.20
CA TRP A 18 6.84 -10.99 4.19
C TRP A 18 6.12 -12.09 4.99
N SER A 19 5.19 -11.66 5.79
CA SER A 19 4.20 -12.49 6.47
C SER A 19 2.91 -11.67 6.67
N PRO A 20 1.77 -12.28 7.03
CA PRO A 20 0.56 -11.53 7.39
C PRO A 20 0.77 -10.56 8.56
N GLU A 21 1.85 -10.72 9.31
CA GLU A 21 2.24 -9.91 10.48
C GLU A 21 3.28 -8.83 10.12
N SER A 22 3.68 -8.70 8.85
CA SER A 22 4.61 -7.69 8.35
C SER A 22 3.86 -6.53 7.71
N ARG A 23 4.30 -5.30 7.98
CA ARG A 23 3.64 -4.12 7.43
C ARG A 23 3.86 -3.93 5.92
N HIS A 24 5.06 -4.16 5.44
CA HIS A 24 5.44 -3.80 4.08
C HIS A 24 5.18 -4.91 3.07
N HIS A 25 4.55 -4.54 1.94
CA HIS A 25 4.45 -5.34 0.74
C HIS A 25 5.32 -4.72 -0.37
N PRO A 26 6.07 -5.50 -1.16
CA PRO A 26 7.00 -4.92 -2.16
C PRO A 26 6.31 -4.02 -3.18
N GLY A 27 5.09 -4.33 -3.61
CA GLY A 27 4.33 -3.50 -4.54
C GLY A 27 3.86 -2.17 -3.95
N GLN A 28 3.57 -2.11 -2.63
CA GLN A 28 3.24 -0.87 -1.94
C GLN A 28 4.38 0.16 -2.04
N LEU A 29 5.63 -0.29 -2.03
CA LEU A 29 6.78 0.57 -2.18
C LEU A 29 6.81 1.22 -3.57
N SER A 30 6.46 0.49 -4.63
CA SER A 30 6.30 1.09 -5.98
C SER A 30 5.22 2.17 -5.98
N TRP A 31 4.03 1.89 -5.44
CA TRP A 31 2.99 2.90 -5.30
C TRP A 31 3.51 4.14 -4.57
N SER A 32 4.15 3.95 -3.41
CA SER A 32 4.65 5.05 -2.57
C SER A 32 5.71 5.92 -3.24
N VAL A 33 6.49 5.38 -4.17
CA VAL A 33 7.55 6.10 -4.90
C VAL A 33 7.02 6.82 -6.14
N PHE A 34 6.04 6.24 -6.85
CA PHE A 34 5.65 6.71 -8.19
C PHE A 34 4.28 7.41 -8.26
N TYR A 35 3.46 7.44 -7.18
CA TYR A 35 2.08 7.95 -7.27
C TYR A 35 1.96 9.47 -7.51
N ALA A 36 3.02 10.24 -7.29
CA ALA A 36 3.04 11.69 -7.51
C ALA A 36 4.42 12.18 -7.93
N GLU A 37 4.45 13.14 -8.87
CA GLU A 37 5.69 13.72 -9.43
C GLU A 37 6.40 14.69 -8.48
N ASP A 38 5.63 15.40 -7.67
CA ASP A 38 6.11 16.46 -6.78
C ASP A 38 6.55 15.93 -5.40
N LEU A 39 6.67 14.62 -5.25
CA LEU A 39 7.31 14.04 -4.08
C LEU A 39 8.80 14.35 -4.11
N ALA A 40 9.26 15.02 -3.06
CA ALA A 40 10.68 15.20 -2.77
C ALA A 40 11.04 14.25 -1.60
N PRO A 41 11.16 12.94 -1.87
CA PRO A 41 11.45 11.99 -0.82
C PRO A 41 12.87 12.24 -0.30
N GLY A 42 13.01 12.21 1.02
CA GLY A 42 14.31 12.21 1.64
C GLY A 42 15.06 10.89 1.42
N PRO A 43 16.25 10.77 1.99
CA PRO A 43 17.15 9.66 1.74
C PRO A 43 16.63 8.34 2.31
N VAL A 44 17.07 7.26 1.68
CA VAL A 44 16.99 5.89 2.19
C VAL A 44 18.34 5.52 2.81
N GLU A 45 18.30 4.87 3.96
CA GLU A 45 19.45 4.21 4.59
C GLU A 45 19.23 2.70 4.57
N LEU A 46 20.26 1.95 4.14
CA LEU A 46 20.23 0.49 4.10
C LEU A 46 21.21 -0.06 5.13
N ALA A 47 20.74 -0.94 6.00
CA ALA A 47 21.57 -1.71 6.91
C ALA A 47 21.87 -3.09 6.34
N ARG A 48 23.15 -3.51 6.41
CA ARG A 48 23.62 -4.78 5.85
C ARG A 48 24.32 -5.63 6.89
N VAL A 49 24.09 -6.94 6.81
CA VAL A 49 24.85 -7.95 7.53
C VAL A 49 25.40 -8.94 6.50
N ALA A 50 26.71 -9.16 6.53
CA ALA A 50 27.42 -10.01 5.54
C ALA A 50 27.12 -9.65 4.07
N GLY A 51 26.89 -8.38 3.77
CA GLY A 51 26.59 -7.87 2.43
C GLY A 51 25.10 -7.89 2.06
N GLU A 52 24.26 -8.60 2.78
CA GLU A 52 22.81 -8.67 2.55
C GLU A 52 22.07 -7.54 3.27
N VAL A 53 21.08 -6.92 2.61
CA VAL A 53 20.20 -5.92 3.24
C VAL A 53 19.28 -6.61 4.23
N VAL A 54 19.36 -6.19 5.49
CA VAL A 54 18.54 -6.72 6.60
C VAL A 54 17.68 -5.65 7.26
N GLY A 55 17.78 -4.40 6.82
CA GLY A 55 16.93 -3.32 7.27
C GLY A 55 17.09 -2.09 6.39
N TRP A 56 16.06 -1.25 6.38
CA TRP A 56 16.10 0.06 5.75
C TRP A 56 15.20 1.05 6.49
N THR A 57 15.55 2.33 6.35
CA THR A 57 14.70 3.47 6.71
C THR A 57 14.57 4.40 5.53
N TRP A 58 13.43 5.04 5.40
CA TRP A 58 13.15 6.00 4.37
C TRP A 58 12.48 7.25 4.96
N ALA A 59 13.13 8.40 4.84
CA ALA A 59 12.55 9.70 5.16
C ALA A 59 11.56 10.09 4.04
N LYS A 60 10.32 9.60 4.11
CA LYS A 60 9.32 9.73 3.03
C LYS A 60 8.85 11.17 2.83
N SER A 61 8.76 11.93 3.91
CA SER A 61 8.50 13.36 3.93
C SER A 61 9.03 13.95 5.23
N GLU A 62 8.95 15.27 5.39
CA GLU A 62 9.41 15.93 6.62
C GLU A 62 8.71 15.33 7.85
N GLY A 63 9.51 14.78 8.77
CA GLY A 63 9.05 14.14 10.00
C GLY A 63 8.38 12.77 9.81
N TRP A 64 8.08 12.30 8.60
CA TRP A 64 7.49 10.98 8.36
C TRP A 64 8.51 9.97 7.86
N LEU A 65 8.58 8.86 8.57
CA LEU A 65 9.53 7.76 8.31
C LEU A 65 8.81 6.46 7.97
N GLU A 66 9.38 5.73 7.03
CA GLU A 66 9.10 4.31 6.86
C GLU A 66 10.31 3.51 7.35
N ILE A 67 10.08 2.39 8.01
CA ILE A 67 11.12 1.50 8.53
C ILE A 67 10.73 0.05 8.28
N CYS A 68 11.69 -0.76 7.86
CA CYS A 68 11.55 -2.20 7.69
C CYS A 68 12.85 -2.86 8.15
N VAL A 69 12.75 -3.86 9.01
CA VAL A 69 13.91 -4.62 9.51
C VAL A 69 13.53 -6.09 9.56
N ASP A 70 14.45 -6.94 9.13
CA ASP A 70 14.31 -8.39 9.27
C ASP A 70 14.21 -8.76 10.77
N PRO A 71 13.12 -9.42 11.20
CA PRO A 71 12.94 -9.82 12.59
C PRO A 71 14.08 -10.70 13.16
N ALA A 72 14.83 -11.36 12.28
CA ALA A 72 16.03 -12.12 12.68
C ALA A 72 17.20 -11.22 13.11
N HIS A 73 17.13 -9.91 12.85
CA HIS A 73 18.17 -8.92 13.14
C HIS A 73 17.69 -7.76 14.04
N PRO A 74 17.11 -8.01 15.24
CA PRO A 74 16.48 -6.96 16.06
C PRO A 74 17.45 -5.85 16.50
N ALA A 75 18.75 -6.14 16.62
CA ALA A 75 19.76 -5.12 16.95
C ALA A 75 19.88 -4.05 15.86
N VAL A 76 19.57 -4.38 14.59
CA VAL A 76 19.59 -3.43 13.47
C VAL A 76 18.47 -2.40 13.62
N ALA A 77 17.31 -2.78 14.14
CA ALA A 77 16.22 -1.86 14.44
C ALA A 77 16.65 -0.75 15.41
N SER A 78 17.29 -1.13 16.53
CA SER A 78 17.81 -0.18 17.51
C SER A 78 18.86 0.77 16.92
N HIS A 79 19.75 0.24 16.07
CA HIS A 79 20.76 1.05 15.40
C HIS A 79 20.13 2.08 14.45
N LEU A 80 19.28 1.63 13.51
CA LEU A 80 18.63 2.51 12.54
C LEU A 80 17.76 3.58 13.21
N ILE A 81 16.99 3.21 14.25
CA ILE A 81 16.16 4.16 15.01
C ILE A 81 17.05 5.18 15.73
N GLY A 82 18.18 4.76 16.32
CA GLY A 82 19.14 5.65 16.94
C GLY A 82 19.71 6.69 15.98
N GLU A 83 20.09 6.28 14.77
CA GLU A 83 20.56 7.18 13.72
C GLU A 83 19.49 8.18 13.27
N LEU A 84 18.24 7.73 13.14
CA LEU A 84 17.11 8.61 12.80
C LEU A 84 16.87 9.67 13.89
N VAL A 85 16.87 9.26 15.15
CA VAL A 85 16.68 10.17 16.29
C VAL A 85 17.80 11.19 16.39
N ALA A 86 19.07 10.79 16.14
CA ALA A 86 20.21 11.69 16.16
C ALA A 86 20.14 12.79 15.08
N ARG A 87 19.36 12.57 14.02
CA ARG A 87 19.17 13.50 12.88
C ARG A 87 17.75 14.05 12.81
N ALA A 88 16.96 13.88 13.89
CA ALA A 88 15.55 14.27 13.90
C ALA A 88 15.37 15.77 13.59
N PRO A 89 14.43 16.15 12.72
CA PRO A 89 14.06 17.53 12.49
C PRO A 89 13.37 18.14 13.72
N GLU A 90 13.33 19.46 13.81
CA GLU A 90 12.59 20.17 14.88
C GLU A 90 11.10 19.79 14.94
N ALA A 91 10.51 19.37 13.83
CA ALA A 91 9.13 18.91 13.77
C ALA A 91 8.89 17.55 14.46
N GLY A 92 9.96 16.87 14.91
CA GLY A 92 9.89 15.52 15.46
C GLY A 92 9.81 14.42 14.39
N LEU A 93 9.57 13.18 14.81
CA LEU A 93 9.52 12.01 13.96
C LEU A 93 8.21 11.25 14.14
N THR A 94 7.63 10.78 13.05
CA THR A 94 6.44 9.91 13.04
C THR A 94 6.69 8.71 12.13
N THR A 95 6.27 7.53 12.58
CA THR A 95 6.31 6.30 11.79
C THR A 95 5.08 5.46 12.04
N MET A 96 4.84 4.49 11.17
CA MET A 96 3.74 3.55 11.29
C MET A 96 4.29 2.12 11.18
N VAL A 97 3.94 1.26 12.13
CA VAL A 97 4.28 -0.16 12.15
C VAL A 97 3.04 -1.00 12.44
N LEU A 98 3.07 -2.30 12.20
CA LEU A 98 2.03 -3.19 12.69
C LEU A 98 2.20 -3.48 14.18
N GLU A 99 1.08 -3.67 14.88
CA GLU A 99 1.09 -4.03 16.31
C GLU A 99 1.77 -5.39 16.61
N THR A 100 2.01 -6.18 15.57
CA THR A 100 2.72 -7.47 15.63
C THR A 100 4.24 -7.35 15.45
N GLU A 101 4.74 -6.20 15.01
CA GLU A 101 6.18 -5.98 14.74
C GLU A 101 6.93 -5.61 16.02
N GLU A 102 6.95 -6.51 17.02
CA GLU A 102 7.58 -6.28 18.33
C GLU A 102 9.08 -5.96 18.22
N HIS A 103 9.77 -6.47 17.19
CA HIS A 103 11.17 -6.17 16.90
C HIS A 103 11.41 -4.68 16.52
N LEU A 104 10.36 -3.95 16.10
CA LEU A 104 10.37 -2.51 15.87
C LEU A 104 9.77 -1.74 17.04
N LEU A 105 8.66 -2.23 17.61
CA LEU A 105 7.93 -1.54 18.69
C LEU A 105 8.78 -1.34 19.94
N GLY A 106 9.55 -2.36 20.36
CA GLY A 106 10.44 -2.28 21.50
C GLY A 106 11.49 -1.14 21.34
N PRO A 107 12.32 -1.16 20.29
CA PRO A 107 13.29 -0.11 20.00
C PRO A 107 12.68 1.28 19.83
N LEU A 108 11.53 1.42 19.14
CA LEU A 108 10.83 2.71 18.99
C LEU A 108 10.42 3.28 20.35
N ARG A 109 9.79 2.47 21.22
CA ARG A 109 9.41 2.90 22.57
C ARG A 109 10.63 3.29 23.40
N ALA A 110 11.71 2.50 23.33
CA ALA A 110 12.97 2.82 24.01
C ALA A 110 13.61 4.13 23.54
N ALA A 111 13.38 4.49 22.26
CA ALA A 111 13.81 5.76 21.67
C ALA A 111 12.85 6.94 21.93
N GLY A 112 11.80 6.74 22.73
CA GLY A 112 10.86 7.80 23.14
C GLY A 112 9.67 8.00 22.18
N PHE A 113 9.43 7.09 21.26
CA PHE A 113 8.22 7.12 20.44
C PHE A 113 7.00 6.65 21.25
N VAL A 114 5.89 7.36 21.10
CA VAL A 114 4.63 7.10 21.79
C VAL A 114 3.54 6.89 20.75
N ALA A 115 2.72 5.86 20.95
CA ALA A 115 1.54 5.63 20.10
C ALA A 115 0.50 6.74 20.33
N GLY A 116 -0.01 7.30 19.25
CA GLY A 116 -1.08 8.30 19.24
C GLY A 116 -2.43 7.72 18.88
N ASP A 117 -3.46 8.58 18.99
CA ASP A 117 -4.87 8.26 18.64
C ASP A 117 -5.15 8.49 17.13
N GLN A 118 -4.13 8.44 16.29
CA GLN A 118 -4.27 8.61 14.85
C GLN A 118 -5.14 7.48 14.25
N PRO A 119 -5.84 7.74 13.13
CA PRO A 119 -6.49 6.67 12.40
C PRO A 119 -5.52 5.54 12.09
N TRP A 120 -5.97 4.31 12.29
CA TRP A 120 -5.18 3.11 11.99
C TRP A 120 -5.70 2.39 10.75
N PHE A 121 -4.87 1.56 10.17
CA PHE A 121 -5.24 0.64 9.11
C PHE A 121 -5.22 -0.78 9.64
N THR A 122 -6.12 -1.62 9.16
CA THR A 122 -6.18 -3.03 9.57
C THR A 122 -5.84 -3.91 8.38
N HIS A 123 -4.85 -4.77 8.52
CA HIS A 123 -4.55 -5.76 7.50
C HIS A 123 -5.70 -6.77 7.43
N HIS A 124 -6.35 -6.87 6.27
CA HIS A 124 -7.36 -7.86 6.00
C HIS A 124 -6.81 -8.84 4.97
N THR A 125 -7.02 -10.13 5.19
CA THR A 125 -6.59 -11.18 4.27
C THR A 125 -7.78 -11.95 3.72
N LEU A 126 -7.60 -12.54 2.52
CA LEU A 126 -8.56 -13.40 1.85
C LEU A 126 -7.82 -14.53 1.16
N ALA A 127 -8.17 -15.78 1.45
CA ALA A 127 -7.72 -16.92 0.66
C ALA A 127 -8.41 -16.89 -0.71
N LEU A 128 -7.63 -17.05 -1.80
CA LEU A 128 -8.14 -16.86 -3.15
C LEU A 128 -8.66 -18.16 -3.80
N ASP A 129 -8.64 -19.29 -3.10
CA ASP A 129 -9.15 -20.58 -3.59
C ASP A 129 -10.68 -20.60 -3.72
N ASP A 130 -11.41 -19.86 -2.87
CA ASP A 130 -12.87 -19.79 -2.86
C ASP A 130 -13.38 -18.33 -3.02
N LEU A 131 -12.95 -17.67 -4.11
CA LEU A 131 -13.42 -16.32 -4.43
C LEU A 131 -14.90 -16.29 -4.82
N MET A 132 -15.65 -15.34 -4.28
CA MET A 132 -16.99 -15.02 -4.75
C MET A 132 -16.96 -14.68 -6.24
N PRO A 133 -18.01 -15.03 -7.01
CA PRO A 133 -18.11 -14.63 -8.41
C PRO A 133 -18.18 -13.11 -8.54
N VAL A 134 -17.66 -12.57 -9.65
CA VAL A 134 -17.79 -11.15 -9.96
C VAL A 134 -19.25 -10.84 -10.24
N PRO A 135 -19.92 -9.97 -9.47
CA PRO A 135 -21.31 -9.62 -9.74
C PRO A 135 -21.41 -8.78 -11.01
N GLY A 136 -22.37 -9.11 -11.88
CA GLY A 136 -22.75 -8.23 -12.98
C GLY A 136 -23.48 -7.01 -12.42
N ILE A 137 -23.08 -5.79 -12.85
CA ILE A 137 -23.75 -4.55 -12.47
C ILE A 137 -24.21 -3.88 -13.76
N GLU A 138 -25.53 -3.69 -13.88
CA GLU A 138 -26.15 -3.09 -15.08
C GLU A 138 -25.57 -1.71 -15.37
N GLY A 139 -25.24 -1.44 -16.64
CA GLY A 139 -24.66 -0.20 -17.09
C GLY A 139 -23.13 -0.13 -16.92
N TYR A 140 -22.47 -1.19 -16.43
CA TYR A 140 -21.01 -1.18 -16.23
C TYR A 140 -20.35 -2.42 -16.81
N THR A 141 -19.11 -2.23 -17.29
CA THR A 141 -18.21 -3.31 -17.70
C THR A 141 -16.94 -3.29 -16.86
N PHE A 142 -16.36 -4.45 -16.60
CA PHE A 142 -15.10 -4.57 -15.85
C PHE A 142 -14.00 -5.06 -16.79
N ARG A 143 -12.87 -4.37 -16.80
CA ARG A 143 -11.71 -4.75 -17.61
C ARG A 143 -10.42 -4.25 -16.98
N HIS A 144 -9.30 -4.82 -17.39
CA HIS A 144 -8.00 -4.27 -17.05
C HIS A 144 -7.68 -3.00 -17.84
N VAL A 145 -6.78 -2.18 -17.30
CA VAL A 145 -6.27 -0.95 -17.91
C VAL A 145 -5.33 -1.30 -19.08
N ARG A 146 -5.39 -0.54 -20.16
CA ARG A 146 -4.48 -0.69 -21.30
C ARG A 146 -3.23 0.16 -21.12
N PRO A 147 -2.11 -0.20 -21.80
CA PRO A 147 -0.86 0.55 -21.69
C PRO A 147 -0.93 2.04 -22.07
N ASP A 148 -1.88 2.43 -22.91
CA ASP A 148 -2.08 3.79 -23.41
C ASP A 148 -3.11 4.60 -22.62
N GLU A 149 -3.62 4.07 -21.49
CA GLU A 149 -4.71 4.68 -20.71
C GLU A 149 -4.25 5.38 -19.42
N ALA A 150 -2.98 5.75 -19.29
CA ALA A 150 -2.45 6.40 -18.08
C ALA A 150 -3.24 7.66 -17.70
N ASP A 151 -3.64 8.50 -18.66
CA ASP A 151 -4.40 9.71 -18.40
C ASP A 151 -5.81 9.42 -17.87
N ALA A 152 -6.56 8.54 -18.56
CA ALA A 152 -7.90 8.14 -18.14
C ALA A 152 -7.88 7.45 -16.76
N ARG A 153 -6.86 6.61 -16.51
CA ARG A 153 -6.69 5.93 -15.23
C ARG A 153 -6.33 6.89 -14.09
N ALA A 154 -5.45 7.85 -14.33
CA ALA A 154 -5.14 8.93 -13.39
C ALA A 154 -6.36 9.81 -13.10
N ALA A 155 -7.15 10.14 -14.12
CA ALA A 155 -8.41 10.88 -13.96
C ALA A 155 -9.40 10.11 -13.08
N CYS A 156 -9.60 8.81 -13.32
CA CYS A 156 -10.43 7.95 -12.49
C CYS A 156 -9.96 7.95 -11.02
N HIS A 157 -8.65 7.94 -10.78
CA HIS A 157 -8.11 8.06 -9.42
C HIS A 157 -8.45 9.41 -8.79
N ARG A 158 -8.19 10.53 -9.49
CA ARG A 158 -8.50 11.88 -8.98
C ARG A 158 -9.99 12.04 -8.66
N ASP A 159 -10.86 11.55 -9.55
CA ASP A 159 -12.32 11.60 -9.35
C ASP A 159 -12.73 10.84 -8.08
N ALA A 160 -12.17 9.66 -7.84
CA ALA A 160 -12.49 8.84 -6.69
C ALA A 160 -12.18 9.50 -5.33
N TRP A 161 -11.21 10.42 -5.29
CA TRP A 161 -10.80 11.15 -4.08
C TRP A 161 -11.20 12.62 -4.06
N SER A 162 -11.98 13.09 -5.05
CA SER A 162 -12.32 14.52 -5.22
C SER A 162 -13.04 15.16 -4.04
N ASP A 163 -13.76 14.40 -3.25
CA ASP A 163 -14.47 14.83 -2.03
C ASP A 163 -13.67 14.65 -0.72
N VAL A 164 -12.51 14.01 -0.79
CA VAL A 164 -11.63 13.80 0.39
C VAL A 164 -10.50 14.83 0.41
N GLY A 165 -9.97 15.16 -0.75
CA GLY A 165 -8.89 16.14 -0.95
C GLY A 165 -8.29 16.02 -2.34
N PRO A 166 -7.48 17.01 -2.77
CA PRO A 166 -6.87 17.00 -4.09
C PRO A 166 -5.90 15.82 -4.21
N SER A 167 -6.18 14.91 -5.13
CA SER A 167 -5.24 13.83 -5.47
C SER A 167 -4.06 14.39 -6.28
N ARG A 168 -2.85 13.95 -5.95
CA ARG A 168 -1.59 14.33 -6.62
C ARG A 168 -1.23 13.40 -7.79
N VAL A 169 -2.07 12.42 -8.09
CA VAL A 169 -1.86 11.47 -9.19
C VAL A 169 -2.11 12.15 -10.53
N THR A 170 -1.04 12.50 -11.24
CA THR A 170 -1.10 13.06 -12.60
C THR A 170 -1.01 11.94 -13.64
N ALA A 171 -1.30 12.26 -14.92
CA ALA A 171 -1.09 11.33 -16.03
C ALA A 171 0.37 10.89 -16.15
N THR A 172 1.32 11.83 -16.00
CA THR A 172 2.77 11.54 -16.02
C THR A 172 3.19 10.63 -14.89
N ALA A 173 2.72 10.88 -13.66
CA ALA A 173 3.00 10.02 -12.51
C ALA A 173 2.45 8.61 -12.72
N TYR A 174 1.22 8.50 -13.26
CA TYR A 174 0.63 7.20 -13.53
C TYR A 174 1.33 6.44 -14.65
N ASP A 175 1.77 7.13 -15.70
CA ASP A 175 2.59 6.54 -16.76
C ASP A 175 3.95 6.03 -16.23
N ALA A 176 4.58 6.77 -15.31
CA ALA A 176 5.78 6.29 -14.61
C ALA A 176 5.47 5.08 -13.72
N LEU A 177 4.34 5.10 -13.00
CA LEU A 177 3.87 3.98 -12.18
C LEU A 177 3.64 2.72 -13.01
N MET A 178 3.10 2.83 -14.23
CA MET A 178 2.89 1.70 -15.14
C MET A 178 4.19 1.02 -15.58
N ARG A 179 5.34 1.66 -15.38
CA ARG A 179 6.69 1.10 -15.62
C ARG A 179 7.42 0.70 -14.34
N ALA A 180 6.80 0.91 -13.19
CA ALA A 180 7.41 0.61 -11.90
C ALA A 180 7.54 -0.90 -11.66
N PRO A 181 8.52 -1.34 -10.85
CA PRO A 181 8.60 -2.72 -10.40
C PRO A 181 7.27 -3.20 -9.78
N TYR A 182 6.92 -4.46 -9.98
CA TYR A 182 5.66 -5.08 -9.51
C TYR A 182 4.38 -4.56 -10.17
N TYR A 183 4.39 -3.50 -10.99
CA TYR A 183 3.20 -3.11 -11.74
C TYR A 183 2.89 -4.11 -12.85
N ARG A 184 1.59 -4.41 -13.02
CA ARG A 184 1.10 -5.27 -14.09
C ARG A 184 -0.21 -4.73 -14.64
N HIS A 185 -0.29 -4.52 -15.95
CA HIS A 185 -1.51 -4.05 -16.61
C HIS A 185 -2.70 -4.98 -16.40
N ASP A 186 -2.48 -6.29 -16.39
CA ASP A 186 -3.51 -7.31 -16.18
C ASP A 186 -4.02 -7.39 -14.74
N LEU A 187 -3.40 -6.64 -13.82
CA LEU A 187 -3.81 -6.50 -12.41
C LEU A 187 -4.30 -5.09 -12.03
N ASP A 188 -4.33 -4.14 -12.96
CA ASP A 188 -4.94 -2.81 -12.77
C ASP A 188 -6.28 -2.80 -13.48
N TRP A 189 -7.38 -2.81 -12.72
CA TRP A 189 -8.72 -2.99 -13.23
C TRP A 189 -9.60 -1.78 -13.01
N VAL A 190 -10.56 -1.57 -13.93
CA VAL A 190 -11.51 -0.47 -13.91
C VAL A 190 -12.94 -0.96 -14.16
N ALA A 191 -13.90 -0.25 -13.55
CA ALA A 191 -15.29 -0.28 -13.96
C ALA A 191 -15.51 0.88 -14.94
N VAL A 192 -16.08 0.58 -16.10
CA VAL A 192 -16.37 1.54 -17.17
C VAL A 192 -17.89 1.63 -17.32
N ASP A 193 -18.42 2.85 -17.33
CA ASP A 193 -19.85 3.12 -17.51
C ASP A 193 -20.28 3.08 -18.99
N GLY A 194 -21.58 3.34 -19.26
CA GLY A 194 -22.16 3.33 -20.59
C GLY A 194 -21.60 4.40 -21.54
N ASP A 195 -21.00 5.47 -21.01
CA ASP A 195 -20.38 6.55 -21.76
C ASP A 195 -18.88 6.31 -22.03
N GLY A 196 -18.33 5.19 -21.51
CA GLY A 196 -16.94 4.82 -21.66
C GLY A 196 -16.00 5.43 -20.62
N ARG A 197 -16.53 6.09 -19.57
CA ARG A 197 -15.74 6.69 -18.49
C ARG A 197 -15.32 5.61 -17.48
N MET A 198 -14.08 5.64 -17.01
CA MET A 198 -13.61 4.86 -15.88
C MET A 198 -14.11 5.50 -14.59
N VAL A 199 -14.96 4.80 -13.84
CA VAL A 199 -15.67 5.36 -12.67
C VAL A 199 -15.32 4.67 -11.35
N ALA A 200 -14.71 3.49 -11.41
CA ALA A 200 -14.10 2.86 -10.26
C ALA A 200 -12.85 2.11 -10.71
N SER A 201 -11.92 1.91 -9.80
CA SER A 201 -10.65 1.27 -10.13
C SER A 201 -10.02 0.58 -8.95
N VAL A 202 -9.18 -0.41 -9.25
CA VAL A 202 -8.30 -1.10 -8.32
C VAL A 202 -6.98 -1.40 -9.01
N CYS A 203 -5.86 -1.19 -8.32
CA CYS A 203 -4.57 -1.73 -8.73
C CYS A 203 -4.18 -2.84 -7.74
N LEU A 204 -3.79 -4.01 -8.25
CA LEU A 204 -3.21 -5.06 -7.44
C LEU A 204 -1.71 -5.19 -7.70
N TRP A 205 -0.99 -5.43 -6.60
CA TRP A 205 0.44 -5.68 -6.61
C TRP A 205 0.69 -7.13 -6.23
N LEU A 206 1.16 -7.94 -7.16
CA LEU A 206 1.48 -9.33 -6.88
C LEU A 206 2.93 -9.47 -6.41
N ASP A 207 3.11 -10.04 -5.23
CA ASP A 207 4.37 -10.63 -4.82
C ASP A 207 4.36 -12.12 -5.21
N PRO A 208 5.05 -12.51 -6.30
CA PRO A 208 5.00 -13.89 -6.78
C PRO A 208 5.76 -14.87 -5.88
N ALA A 209 6.71 -14.38 -5.06
CA ALA A 209 7.47 -15.24 -4.15
C ALA A 209 6.60 -15.77 -3.01
N ASN A 210 5.66 -14.95 -2.54
CA ASN A 210 4.76 -15.26 -1.43
C ASN A 210 3.32 -15.57 -1.89
N GLY A 211 3.02 -15.42 -3.18
CA GLY A 211 1.68 -15.62 -3.72
C GLY A 211 0.65 -14.61 -3.20
N VAL A 212 1.08 -13.39 -2.84
CA VAL A 212 0.23 -12.37 -2.22
C VAL A 212 -0.07 -11.25 -3.18
N ALA A 213 -1.35 -10.93 -3.34
CA ALA A 213 -1.84 -9.79 -4.10
C ALA A 213 -2.35 -8.70 -3.16
N LEU A 214 -1.60 -7.59 -3.04
CA LEU A 214 -2.03 -6.40 -2.30
C LEU A 214 -3.01 -5.59 -3.14
N VAL A 215 -4.17 -5.28 -2.57
CA VAL A 215 -5.26 -4.49 -3.15
C VAL A 215 -5.08 -3.02 -2.74
N GLU A 216 -4.40 -2.21 -3.54
CA GLU A 216 -4.11 -0.80 -3.25
C GLU A 216 -3.63 -0.06 -4.51
N PRO A 217 -4.21 1.12 -4.87
CA PRO A 217 -5.41 1.74 -4.29
C PRO A 217 -6.71 1.19 -4.87
N VAL A 218 -7.81 1.42 -4.13
CA VAL A 218 -9.19 1.18 -4.64
C VAL A 218 -9.99 2.46 -4.51
N GLY A 219 -10.69 2.86 -5.55
CA GLY A 219 -11.50 4.06 -5.54
C GLY A 219 -12.74 3.95 -6.42
N CYS A 220 -13.74 4.77 -6.08
CA CYS A 220 -14.97 4.92 -6.87
C CYS A 220 -15.38 6.39 -6.88
N ALA A 221 -15.68 6.91 -8.06
CA ALA A 221 -16.15 8.28 -8.25
C ALA A 221 -17.43 8.52 -7.40
N PRO A 222 -17.56 9.69 -6.75
CA PRO A 222 -18.65 9.95 -5.80
C PRO A 222 -20.06 9.71 -6.38
N ASP A 223 -20.29 10.11 -7.62
CA ASP A 223 -21.57 9.96 -8.35
C ASP A 223 -21.90 8.50 -8.71
N HIS A 224 -20.95 7.58 -8.57
CA HIS A 224 -21.13 6.15 -8.86
C HIS A 224 -21.06 5.26 -7.61
N ARG A 225 -20.89 5.82 -6.40
CA ARG A 225 -20.86 5.08 -5.14
C ARG A 225 -22.19 4.44 -4.77
N GLY A 226 -22.16 3.49 -3.86
CA GLY A 226 -23.35 2.77 -3.37
C GLY A 226 -23.89 1.70 -4.32
N ARG A 227 -23.23 1.46 -5.46
CA ARG A 227 -23.63 0.49 -6.49
C ARG A 227 -22.83 -0.83 -6.46
N GLY A 228 -21.91 -1.00 -5.48
CA GLY A 228 -21.09 -2.20 -5.36
C GLY A 228 -19.86 -2.26 -6.28
N LEU A 229 -19.55 -1.19 -7.05
CA LEU A 229 -18.49 -1.17 -8.06
C LEU A 229 -17.10 -1.47 -7.47
N ALA A 230 -16.74 -0.89 -6.31
CA ALA A 230 -15.46 -1.12 -5.68
C ALA A 230 -15.25 -2.60 -5.32
N GLY A 231 -16.27 -3.27 -4.78
CA GLY A 231 -16.22 -4.71 -4.50
C GLY A 231 -16.13 -5.54 -5.78
N ALA A 232 -16.94 -5.22 -6.79
CA ALA A 232 -16.96 -5.96 -8.06
C ALA A 232 -15.64 -5.86 -8.82
N VAL A 233 -15.06 -4.65 -8.95
CA VAL A 233 -13.77 -4.46 -9.63
C VAL A 233 -12.63 -5.11 -8.85
N SER A 234 -12.67 -5.10 -7.51
CA SER A 234 -11.70 -5.81 -6.67
C SER A 234 -11.77 -7.33 -6.87
N LEU A 235 -12.98 -7.91 -6.92
CA LEU A 235 -13.16 -9.33 -7.22
C LEU A 235 -12.65 -9.68 -8.61
N ALA A 236 -12.92 -8.86 -9.64
CA ALA A 236 -12.43 -9.10 -11.00
C ALA A 236 -10.89 -9.15 -11.03
N ALA A 237 -10.23 -8.20 -10.38
CA ALA A 237 -8.78 -8.17 -10.28
C ALA A 237 -8.22 -9.34 -9.46
N LEU A 238 -8.87 -9.74 -8.35
CA LEU A 238 -8.47 -10.89 -7.53
C LEU A 238 -8.59 -12.21 -8.31
N HIS A 239 -9.62 -12.39 -9.13
CA HIS A 239 -9.71 -13.53 -10.05
C HIS A 239 -8.56 -13.55 -11.07
N ALA A 240 -8.18 -12.38 -11.61
CA ALA A 240 -7.02 -12.28 -12.50
C ALA A 240 -5.71 -12.61 -11.76
N ALA A 241 -5.52 -12.12 -10.54
CA ALA A 241 -4.34 -12.42 -9.72
C ALA A 241 -4.25 -13.92 -9.38
N ARG A 242 -5.37 -14.54 -9.00
CA ARG A 242 -5.46 -16.01 -8.78
C ARG A 242 -5.06 -16.80 -10.02
N ALA A 243 -5.52 -16.39 -11.18
CA ALA A 243 -5.23 -17.07 -12.44
C ALA A 243 -3.72 -17.11 -12.78
N ILE A 244 -2.93 -16.20 -12.22
CA ILE A 244 -1.47 -16.11 -12.39
C ILE A 244 -0.69 -16.52 -11.14
N GLY A 245 -1.33 -17.21 -10.19
CA GLY A 245 -0.68 -17.88 -9.07
C GLY A 245 -0.77 -17.18 -7.72
N ALA A 246 -1.53 -16.08 -7.58
CA ALA A 246 -1.82 -15.54 -6.25
C ALA A 246 -2.69 -16.52 -5.45
N THR A 247 -2.36 -16.70 -4.18
CA THR A 247 -3.09 -17.55 -3.22
C THR A 247 -3.78 -16.74 -2.14
N THR A 248 -3.29 -15.53 -1.89
CA THR A 248 -3.76 -14.64 -0.81
C THR A 248 -3.98 -13.24 -1.33
N GLY A 249 -5.14 -12.66 -1.03
CA GLY A 249 -5.39 -11.22 -1.14
C GLY A 249 -5.07 -10.54 0.19
N LEU A 250 -4.42 -9.38 0.12
CA LEU A 250 -4.15 -8.48 1.24
C LEU A 250 -4.77 -7.13 0.94
N VAL A 251 -5.41 -6.49 1.91
CA VAL A 251 -5.88 -5.11 1.81
C VAL A 251 -5.78 -4.43 3.17
N CYS A 252 -5.48 -3.14 3.18
CA CYS A 252 -5.24 -2.38 4.40
C CYS A 252 -6.24 -1.21 4.52
N PRO A 253 -7.56 -1.48 4.75
CA PRO A 253 -8.52 -0.41 4.93
C PRO A 253 -8.29 0.33 6.25
N ARG A 254 -8.69 1.61 6.27
CA ARG A 254 -8.81 2.37 7.51
C ARG A 254 -9.78 1.65 8.46
N GLY A 255 -9.39 1.51 9.73
CA GLY A 255 -10.07 0.64 10.70
C GLY A 255 -10.87 1.38 11.77
N ASP A 256 -10.73 2.72 11.87
CA ASP A 256 -11.46 3.54 12.85
C ASP A 256 -12.94 3.74 12.49
N ALA A 257 -13.72 4.16 13.50
CA ALA A 257 -15.17 4.32 13.37
C ALA A 257 -15.59 5.48 12.45
N ASP A 258 -14.72 6.46 12.23
CA ASP A 258 -15.05 7.67 11.47
C ASP A 258 -15.14 7.41 9.96
N TYR A 259 -14.43 6.37 9.48
CA TYR A 259 -14.43 5.99 8.06
C TYR A 259 -14.61 4.48 7.84
N PRO A 260 -15.78 3.90 8.20
CA PRO A 260 -15.99 2.45 8.18
C PRO A 260 -16.24 1.85 6.79
N THR A 261 -16.49 2.67 5.77
CA THR A 261 -16.94 2.21 4.45
C THR A 261 -15.94 1.26 3.77
N PRO A 262 -14.63 1.52 3.72
CA PRO A 262 -13.69 0.59 3.09
C PRO A 262 -13.69 -0.79 3.75
N ALA A 263 -13.63 -0.84 5.08
CA ALA A 263 -13.65 -2.10 5.81
C ALA A 263 -14.92 -2.92 5.56
N ARG A 264 -16.09 -2.25 5.41
CA ARG A 264 -17.36 -2.93 5.06
C ARG A 264 -17.32 -3.53 3.67
N VAL A 265 -16.79 -2.80 2.68
CA VAL A 265 -16.64 -3.28 1.29
C VAL A 265 -15.81 -4.57 1.26
N TYR A 266 -14.66 -4.58 1.91
CA TYR A 266 -13.76 -5.74 1.87
C TYR A 266 -14.32 -6.93 2.64
N ARG A 267 -14.95 -6.72 3.80
CA ARG A 267 -15.66 -7.80 4.51
C ARG A 267 -16.79 -8.40 3.68
N ALA A 268 -17.52 -7.57 2.93
CA ALA A 268 -18.61 -8.04 2.06
C ALA A 268 -18.14 -8.94 0.92
N ILE A 269 -16.87 -8.84 0.50
CA ILE A 269 -16.27 -9.70 -0.53
C ILE A 269 -15.37 -10.79 0.06
N GLY A 270 -15.43 -11.03 1.38
CA GLY A 270 -14.84 -12.19 2.05
C GLY A 270 -13.53 -11.94 2.81
N PHE A 271 -13.00 -10.72 2.82
CA PHE A 271 -11.79 -10.42 3.60
C PHE A 271 -12.03 -10.48 5.10
N THR A 272 -11.08 -11.07 5.81
CA THR A 272 -11.08 -11.20 7.27
C THR A 272 -10.07 -10.23 7.90
N PRO A 273 -10.47 -9.44 8.92
CA PRO A 273 -9.57 -8.53 9.61
C PRO A 273 -8.48 -9.26 10.40
N GLY A 274 -7.28 -8.72 10.36
CA GLY A 274 -6.10 -9.16 11.10
C GLY A 274 -5.50 -8.02 11.94
N PRO A 275 -4.18 -7.94 12.07
CA PRO A 275 -3.50 -6.94 12.90
C PRO A 275 -3.69 -5.52 12.35
N ARG A 276 -3.58 -4.54 13.24
CA ARG A 276 -3.70 -3.12 12.90
C ARG A 276 -2.36 -2.40 12.97
N THR A 277 -2.27 -1.28 12.27
CA THR A 277 -1.14 -0.37 12.39
C THR A 277 -1.23 0.48 13.66
N LEU A 278 -0.06 0.84 14.19
CA LEU A 278 0.13 1.84 15.22
C LEU A 278 0.95 2.98 14.63
N THR A 279 0.43 4.20 14.73
CA THR A 279 1.20 5.40 14.41
C THR A 279 1.90 5.84 15.67
N LEU A 280 3.23 5.89 15.65
CA LEU A 280 4.06 6.30 16.76
C LEU A 280 4.76 7.61 16.43
N SER A 281 4.73 8.56 17.36
CA SER A 281 5.37 9.85 17.20
C SER A 281 6.34 10.11 18.35
N ARG A 282 7.45 10.75 18.02
CA ARG A 282 8.42 11.29 18.97
C ARG A 282 8.54 12.78 18.71
N PRO A 283 8.10 13.63 19.66
CA PRO A 283 8.34 15.07 19.57
C PRO A 283 9.84 15.37 19.62
N SER A 284 10.21 16.54 19.15
CA SER A 284 11.59 17.07 19.19
C SER A 284 12.13 17.21 20.60
#